data_951b1eccd7e5bf9903635b2282be9853
#
_entry.id   951b1eccd7e5bf9903635b2282be9853
#
_cell.length_a   1.000
_cell.length_b   1.000
_cell.length_c   1.000
_cell.angle_alpha   90.00
_cell.angle_beta   90.00
_cell.angle_gamma   90.00
#
_symmetry.space_group_name_H-M   'P 1'
#
loop_
_entity.id
_entity.type
_entity.pdbx_description
1 polymer ?
#
loop_
_entity_poly.entity_id
_entity_poly.type
_entity_poly.pdbx_seq_one_letter_code
_entity_poly.pdbx_strand_id
1 'polypeptide(L)'
;MPFVYAWPLIQLLLGYKSGGRPQLGRPLARLLSDHLPAEATLGVDCVIPVPLHEQRLAQRGFNQAEQLARVLCRSRGLRLDARAVRRIIATPSQQGLSRRARKVNLRGAFAVGRDLSGLRVLLVDDVMTTGTTLTVLAREVRKAGAAWVGAVALARA
;
A
#
# COMPACT_ATOMS: atom_id res chain seq x y z
N MET A 1 2.57 11.58 -2.63
CA MET A 1 3.72 10.88 -2.02
C MET A 1 4.65 11.94 -1.50
N PRO A 2 4.91 11.97 -0.19
CA PRO A 2 5.66 13.06 0.41
C PRO A 2 7.18 12.97 0.19
N PHE A 3 7.74 11.78 -0.12
CA PHE A 3 9.18 11.61 -0.16
C PHE A 3 9.70 10.93 -1.42
N VAL A 4 10.97 11.25 -1.77
CA VAL A 4 11.74 10.53 -2.79
C VAL A 4 12.45 9.34 -2.13
N TYR A 5 12.52 8.21 -2.83
CA TYR A 5 13.21 6.99 -2.39
C TYR A 5 14.73 7.17 -2.57
N ALA A 6 15.33 7.97 -1.70
CA ALA A 6 16.75 8.32 -1.68
C ALA A 6 17.30 8.22 -0.26
N TRP A 7 18.62 8.36 -0.12
CA TRP A 7 19.25 8.45 1.20
C TRP A 7 18.73 9.70 1.95
N PRO A 8 18.44 9.66 3.26
CA PRO A 8 18.58 8.52 4.19
C PRO A 8 17.36 7.58 4.23
N LEU A 9 16.22 7.94 3.64
CA LEU A 9 14.98 7.20 3.73
C LEU A 9 15.08 5.78 3.17
N ILE A 10 15.88 5.58 2.11
CA ILE A 10 16.11 4.26 1.53
C ILE A 10 16.68 3.26 2.55
N GLN A 11 17.61 3.69 3.42
CA GLN A 11 18.21 2.85 4.46
C GLN A 11 17.18 2.42 5.52
N LEU A 12 16.32 3.36 5.92
CA LEU A 12 15.24 3.09 6.86
C LEU A 12 14.23 2.10 6.28
N LEU A 13 13.84 2.28 5.02
CA LEU A 13 12.89 1.39 4.33
C LEU A 13 13.48 0.00 4.07
N LEU A 14 14.77 -0.11 3.72
CA LEU A 14 15.43 -1.40 3.58
C LEU A 14 15.53 -2.12 4.92
N GLY A 15 15.95 -1.43 5.99
CA GLY A 15 15.95 -1.98 7.35
C GLY A 15 14.58 -2.43 7.83
N TYR A 16 13.54 -1.67 7.48
CA TYR A 16 12.15 -1.99 7.77
C TYR A 16 11.65 -3.21 6.99
N LYS A 17 12.00 -3.34 5.69
CA LYS A 17 11.53 -4.42 4.82
C LYS A 17 12.24 -5.75 5.06
N SER A 18 13.55 -5.71 5.24
CA SER A 18 14.41 -6.92 5.19
C SER A 18 15.33 -7.04 6.39
N GLY A 19 15.50 -5.97 7.15
CA GLY A 19 16.46 -5.88 8.26
C GLY A 19 15.92 -6.26 9.64
N GLY A 20 14.72 -6.85 9.73
CA GLY A 20 14.14 -7.25 11.01
C GLY A 20 13.90 -6.10 11.98
N ARG A 21 13.68 -4.88 11.48
CA ARG A 21 13.47 -3.67 12.31
C ARG A 21 12.01 -3.18 12.24
N PRO A 22 11.02 -3.94 12.75
CA PRO A 22 9.61 -3.53 12.72
C PRO A 22 9.32 -2.25 13.50
N GLN A 23 10.18 -1.90 14.48
CA GLN A 23 10.11 -0.65 15.26
C GLN A 23 10.20 0.61 14.38
N LEU A 24 10.81 0.54 13.18
CA LEU A 24 10.84 1.65 12.22
C LEU A 24 9.47 1.96 11.62
N GLY A 25 8.50 1.05 11.72
CA GLY A 25 7.16 1.24 11.17
C GLY A 25 6.43 2.46 11.72
N ARG A 26 6.50 2.69 13.04
CA ARG A 26 5.84 3.86 13.66
C ARG A 26 6.43 5.20 13.22
N PRO A 27 7.75 5.44 13.26
CA PRO A 27 8.35 6.67 12.74
C PRO A 27 8.04 6.90 11.25
N LEU A 28 8.17 5.87 10.41
CA LEU A 28 7.87 5.97 8.98
C LEU A 28 6.39 6.29 8.72
N ALA A 29 5.49 5.70 9.49
CA ALA A 29 4.07 5.96 9.38
C ALA A 29 3.69 7.38 9.84
N ARG A 30 4.35 7.91 10.88
CA ARG A 30 4.20 9.31 11.27
C ARG A 30 4.69 10.25 10.18
N LEU A 31 5.87 10.00 9.59
CA LEU A 31 6.35 10.77 8.44
C LEU A 31 5.32 10.82 7.31
N LEU A 32 4.69 9.69 6.96
CA LEU A 32 3.61 9.67 5.97
C LEU A 32 2.43 10.54 6.41
N SER A 33 1.95 10.35 7.64
CA SER A 33 0.78 11.06 8.14
C SER A 33 0.99 12.58 8.24
N ASP A 34 2.15 13.00 8.73
CA ASP A 34 2.45 14.41 8.99
C ASP A 34 2.68 15.21 7.70
N HIS A 35 3.17 14.55 6.63
CA HIS A 35 3.45 15.19 5.35
C HIS A 35 2.38 14.92 4.28
N LEU A 36 1.36 14.14 4.58
CA LEU A 36 0.23 13.95 3.66
C LEU A 36 -0.74 15.15 3.80
N PRO A 37 -1.03 15.90 2.72
CA PRO A 37 -2.00 16.98 2.77
C PRO A 37 -3.36 16.52 3.28
N ALA A 38 -4.07 17.35 4.01
CA ALA A 38 -5.39 17.00 4.57
C ALA A 38 -6.39 16.63 3.47
N GLU A 39 -6.31 17.31 2.33
CA GLU A 39 -7.16 17.11 1.15
C GLU A 39 -7.04 15.70 0.57
N ALA A 40 -5.87 15.05 0.74
CA ALA A 40 -5.64 13.69 0.26
C ALA A 40 -6.52 12.64 0.97
N THR A 41 -7.07 12.98 2.13
CA THR A 41 -7.94 12.11 2.93
C THR A 41 -9.38 12.61 3.04
N LEU A 42 -9.68 13.75 2.44
CA LEU A 42 -11.00 14.36 2.51
C LEU A 42 -12.07 13.50 1.80
N GLY A 43 -13.13 13.18 2.54
CA GLY A 43 -14.21 12.34 2.03
C GLY A 43 -13.83 10.88 1.75
N VAL A 44 -12.71 10.39 2.28
CA VAL A 44 -12.34 8.98 2.22
C VAL A 44 -13.17 8.17 3.20
N ASP A 45 -13.88 7.15 2.71
CA ASP A 45 -14.71 6.26 3.54
C ASP A 45 -13.90 5.14 4.16
N CYS A 46 -12.92 4.60 3.42
CA CYS A 46 -12.02 3.58 3.95
C CYS A 46 -10.63 3.59 3.31
N VAL A 47 -9.68 3.10 4.08
CA VAL A 47 -8.28 2.93 3.68
C VAL A 47 -7.99 1.44 3.53
N ILE A 48 -7.44 1.05 2.38
CA ILE A 48 -7.05 -0.32 2.08
C ILE A 48 -5.53 -0.36 1.85
N PRO A 49 -4.76 -1.05 2.71
CA PRO A 49 -3.34 -1.25 2.47
C PRO A 49 -3.10 -2.24 1.34
N VAL A 50 -2.05 -2.03 0.55
CA VAL A 50 -1.63 -3.01 -0.44
C VAL A 50 -1.29 -4.33 0.25
N PRO A 51 -1.99 -5.44 -0.09
CA PRO A 51 -1.77 -6.71 0.60
C PRO A 51 -0.47 -7.38 0.12
N LEU A 52 0.21 -8.04 1.06
CA LEU A 52 1.25 -9.02 0.75
C LEU A 52 0.63 -10.38 0.45
N HIS A 53 1.30 -11.18 -0.39
CA HIS A 53 0.99 -12.60 -0.50
C HIS A 53 1.33 -13.32 0.81
N GLU A 54 0.57 -14.36 1.17
CA GLU A 54 0.70 -15.08 2.45
C GLU A 54 2.12 -15.58 2.71
N GLN A 55 2.80 -16.13 1.68
CA GLN A 55 4.20 -16.54 1.81
C GLN A 55 5.14 -15.41 2.21
N ARG A 56 4.96 -14.20 1.64
CA ARG A 56 5.76 -13.03 2.03
C ARG A 56 5.39 -12.51 3.41
N LEU A 57 4.12 -12.58 3.75
CA LEU A 57 3.68 -12.20 5.08
C LEU A 57 4.29 -13.13 6.15
N ALA A 58 4.29 -14.44 5.90
CA ALA A 58 4.93 -15.42 6.78
C ALA A 58 6.44 -15.19 6.92
N GLN A 59 7.15 -14.87 5.82
CA GLN A 59 8.58 -14.58 5.85
C GLN A 59 8.94 -13.28 6.58
N ARG A 60 8.10 -12.24 6.48
CA ARG A 60 8.36 -10.91 7.06
C ARG A 60 7.75 -10.72 8.45
N GLY A 61 6.74 -11.50 8.78
CA GLY A 61 5.99 -11.37 10.03
C GLY A 61 4.96 -10.22 10.05
N PHE A 62 5.00 -9.28 9.10
CA PHE A 62 4.08 -8.14 9.03
C PHE A 62 3.95 -7.55 7.62
N ASN A 63 2.87 -6.80 7.40
CA ASN A 63 2.65 -6.01 6.18
C ASN A 63 3.00 -4.54 6.44
N GLN A 64 4.00 -4.03 5.72
CA GLN A 64 4.49 -2.65 5.83
C GLN A 64 3.40 -1.63 5.53
N ALA A 65 2.68 -1.82 4.41
CA ALA A 65 1.61 -0.93 4.00
C ALA A 65 0.48 -0.88 5.04
N GLU A 66 0.18 -2.01 5.69
CA GLU A 66 -0.84 -2.06 6.75
C GLU A 66 -0.40 -1.29 8.00
N GLN A 67 0.86 -1.38 8.41
CA GLN A 67 1.36 -0.60 9.54
C GLN A 67 1.27 0.91 9.27
N LEU A 68 1.65 1.35 8.05
CA LEU A 68 1.53 2.75 7.62
C LEU A 68 0.07 3.19 7.63
N ALA A 69 -0.82 2.41 7.01
CA ALA A 69 -2.25 2.69 6.95
C ALA A 69 -2.90 2.76 8.34
N ARG A 70 -2.50 1.88 9.26
CA ARG A 70 -3.02 1.84 10.63
C ARG A 70 -2.73 3.12 11.42
N VAL A 71 -1.52 3.68 11.29
CA VAL A 71 -1.15 4.94 11.93
C VAL A 71 -1.87 6.11 11.25
N LEU A 72 -1.89 6.15 9.92
CA LEU A 72 -2.61 7.17 9.15
C LEU A 72 -4.10 7.21 9.53
N CYS A 73 -4.75 6.04 9.60
CA CYS A 73 -6.17 5.97 9.97
C CYS A 73 -6.43 6.50 11.39
N ARG A 74 -5.57 6.14 12.36
CA ARG A 74 -5.70 6.64 13.73
C ARG A 74 -5.52 8.16 13.82
N SER A 75 -4.56 8.72 13.09
CA SER A 75 -4.28 10.17 13.13
C SER A 75 -5.33 11.01 12.41
N ARG A 76 -6.05 10.43 11.43
CA ARG A 76 -7.03 11.13 10.59
C ARG A 76 -8.47 10.71 10.85
N GLY A 77 -8.74 9.83 11.81
CA GLY A 77 -10.09 9.33 12.09
C GLY A 77 -10.69 8.49 10.95
N LEU A 78 -9.84 7.83 10.13
CA LEU A 78 -10.28 7.05 8.97
C LEU A 78 -10.50 5.59 9.33
N ARG A 79 -11.40 4.94 8.61
CA ARG A 79 -11.64 3.50 8.74
C ARG A 79 -10.58 2.71 7.97
N LEU A 80 -9.91 1.78 8.65
CA LEU A 80 -9.00 0.82 8.03
C LEU A 80 -9.74 -0.45 7.65
N ASP A 81 -9.58 -0.92 6.41
CA ASP A 81 -10.05 -2.22 5.96
C ASP A 81 -8.91 -3.06 5.36
N ALA A 82 -8.11 -3.66 6.23
CA ALA A 82 -6.96 -4.47 5.83
C ALA A 82 -7.35 -5.83 5.22
N ARG A 83 -8.61 -6.25 5.33
CA ARG A 83 -9.11 -7.54 4.85
C ARG A 83 -9.96 -7.44 3.58
N ALA A 84 -10.26 -6.21 3.11
CA ALA A 84 -11.07 -6.02 1.91
C ALA A 84 -10.47 -6.67 0.67
N VAL A 85 -9.14 -6.71 0.58
CA VAL A 85 -8.40 -7.28 -0.56
C VAL A 85 -7.36 -8.27 -0.09
N ARG A 86 -7.24 -9.39 -0.81
CA ARG A 86 -6.17 -10.37 -0.65
C ARG A 86 -5.32 -10.45 -1.90
N ARG A 87 -4.02 -10.72 -1.73
CA ARG A 87 -3.12 -11.03 -2.83
C ARG A 87 -3.06 -12.54 -2.98
N ILE A 88 -3.63 -13.06 -4.06
CA ILE A 88 -3.82 -14.49 -4.30
C ILE A 88 -2.73 -15.14 -5.16
N ILE A 89 -1.90 -14.34 -5.84
CA ILE A 89 -0.78 -14.84 -6.64
C ILE A 89 0.54 -14.42 -6.00
N ALA A 90 1.39 -15.42 -5.69
CA ALA A 90 2.78 -15.21 -5.32
C ALA A 90 3.58 -14.75 -6.54
N THR A 91 3.79 -13.45 -6.67
CA THR A 91 4.68 -12.96 -7.73
C THR A 91 6.10 -12.86 -7.18
N PRO A 92 7.13 -13.28 -7.94
CA PRO A 92 8.53 -13.12 -7.57
C PRO A 92 8.86 -11.69 -7.18
N SER A 93 10.00 -11.49 -6.51
CA SER A 93 10.50 -10.14 -6.22
C SER A 93 10.56 -9.35 -7.52
N GLN A 94 9.90 -8.17 -7.55
CA GLN A 94 9.80 -7.34 -8.75
C GLN A 94 11.07 -6.52 -9.02
N GLN A 95 12.14 -6.75 -8.23
CA GLN A 95 13.44 -6.13 -8.47
C GLN A 95 14.00 -6.64 -9.81
N GLY A 96 14.38 -5.71 -10.67
CA GLY A 96 14.95 -6.03 -12.00
C GLY A 96 13.95 -6.30 -13.13
N LEU A 97 12.63 -6.42 -12.87
CA LEU A 97 11.64 -6.62 -13.92
C LEU A 97 11.26 -5.31 -14.64
N SER A 98 11.08 -5.39 -15.97
CA SER A 98 10.55 -4.29 -16.76
C SER A 98 9.11 -3.93 -16.33
N ARG A 99 8.67 -2.71 -16.65
CA ARG A 99 7.28 -2.25 -16.39
C ARG A 99 6.23 -3.18 -17.01
N ARG A 100 6.48 -3.68 -18.22
CA ARG A 100 5.58 -4.60 -18.96
C ARG A 100 5.49 -5.95 -18.24
N ALA A 101 6.62 -6.54 -17.85
CA ALA A 101 6.67 -7.80 -17.13
C ALA A 101 5.95 -7.69 -15.76
N ARG A 102 6.13 -6.59 -15.02
CA ARG A 102 5.40 -6.34 -13.76
C ARG A 102 3.89 -6.30 -13.94
N LYS A 103 3.40 -5.68 -15.04
CA LYS A 103 1.96 -5.59 -15.33
C LYS A 103 1.36 -6.95 -15.64
N VAL A 104 2.06 -7.80 -16.39
CA VAL A 104 1.63 -9.17 -16.72
C VAL A 104 1.58 -10.03 -15.45
N ASN A 105 2.64 -9.98 -14.64
CA ASN A 105 2.74 -10.75 -13.40
C ASN A 105 1.70 -10.39 -12.33
N LEU A 106 1.14 -9.18 -12.37
CA LEU A 106 0.13 -8.73 -11.40
C LEU A 106 -1.30 -8.87 -11.89
N ARG A 107 -1.52 -9.33 -13.13
CA ARG A 107 -2.88 -9.56 -13.64
C ARG A 107 -3.55 -10.68 -12.84
N GLY A 108 -4.72 -10.39 -12.24
CA GLY A 108 -5.42 -11.35 -11.38
C GLY A 108 -4.76 -11.60 -10.02
N ALA A 109 -3.74 -10.83 -9.65
CA ALA A 109 -3.03 -11.05 -8.39
C ALA A 109 -3.82 -10.64 -7.13
N PHE A 110 -4.88 -9.86 -7.29
CA PHE A 110 -5.70 -9.37 -6.19
C PHE A 110 -7.14 -9.85 -6.30
N ALA A 111 -7.71 -10.28 -5.19
CA ALA A 111 -9.11 -10.61 -5.04
C ALA A 111 -9.75 -9.68 -4.00
N VAL A 112 -10.84 -9.00 -4.38
CA VAL A 112 -11.65 -8.20 -3.46
C VAL A 112 -12.72 -9.09 -2.86
N GLY A 113 -12.75 -9.20 -1.54
CA GLY A 113 -13.60 -10.12 -0.80
C GLY A 113 -14.89 -9.50 -0.27
N ARG A 114 -15.23 -8.26 -0.67
CA ARG A 114 -16.43 -7.55 -0.21
C ARG A 114 -16.92 -6.55 -1.25
N ASP A 115 -18.18 -6.16 -1.12
CA ASP A 115 -18.76 -5.05 -1.86
C ASP A 115 -18.17 -3.71 -1.38
N LEU A 116 -17.73 -2.88 -2.33
CA LEU A 116 -17.21 -1.54 -2.11
C LEU A 116 -18.07 -0.46 -2.78
N SER A 117 -19.32 -0.82 -3.15
CA SER A 117 -20.21 0.06 -3.90
C SER A 117 -20.39 1.41 -3.23
N GLY A 118 -20.19 2.48 -4.00
CA GLY A 118 -20.32 3.86 -3.57
C GLY A 118 -19.17 4.40 -2.70
N LEU A 119 -18.26 3.56 -2.23
CA LEU A 119 -17.21 3.98 -1.31
C LEU A 119 -16.08 4.76 -2.01
N ARG A 120 -15.54 5.75 -1.31
CA ARG A 120 -14.30 6.43 -1.64
C ARG A 120 -13.15 5.75 -0.91
N VAL A 121 -12.30 5.06 -1.67
CA VAL A 121 -11.22 4.20 -1.17
C VAL A 121 -9.87 4.86 -1.35
N LEU A 122 -9.05 4.91 -0.29
CA LEU A 122 -7.65 5.29 -0.36
C LEU A 122 -6.75 4.05 -0.22
N LEU A 123 -5.94 3.78 -1.24
CA LEU A 123 -4.93 2.73 -1.21
C LEU A 123 -3.64 3.24 -0.58
N VAL A 124 -3.00 2.45 0.29
CA VAL A 124 -1.74 2.80 0.95
C VAL A 124 -0.67 1.77 0.61
N ASP A 125 0.51 2.24 0.19
CA ASP A 125 1.71 1.42 -0.02
C ASP A 125 2.93 2.05 0.67
N ASP A 126 4.03 1.31 0.78
CA ASP A 126 5.28 1.83 1.34
C ASP A 126 6.13 2.57 0.29
N VAL A 127 6.38 1.96 -0.86
CA VAL A 127 7.18 2.53 -1.94
C VAL A 127 6.53 2.30 -3.28
N MET A 128 6.28 3.38 -3.99
CA MET A 128 5.83 3.33 -5.38
C MET A 128 7.02 3.50 -6.33
N THR A 129 7.31 2.48 -7.11
CA THR A 129 8.25 2.57 -8.23
C THR A 129 7.51 3.01 -9.51
N THR A 130 7.00 2.08 -10.28
CA THR A 130 6.24 2.33 -11.52
C THR A 130 4.74 2.59 -11.28
N GLY A 131 4.26 2.41 -10.06
CA GLY A 131 2.83 2.46 -9.72
C GLY A 131 2.00 1.28 -10.22
N THR A 132 2.63 0.26 -10.83
CA THR A 132 1.91 -0.87 -11.44
C THR A 132 1.05 -1.63 -10.42
N THR A 133 1.57 -1.88 -9.21
CA THR A 133 0.83 -2.54 -8.13
C THR A 133 -0.44 -1.77 -7.77
N LEU A 134 -0.30 -0.48 -7.49
CA LEU A 134 -1.42 0.39 -7.13
C LEU A 134 -2.42 0.52 -8.28
N THR A 135 -1.95 0.59 -9.53
CA THR A 135 -2.84 0.66 -10.72
C THR A 135 -3.66 -0.62 -10.87
N VAL A 136 -3.05 -1.80 -10.71
CA VAL A 136 -3.77 -3.08 -10.82
C VAL A 136 -4.76 -3.22 -9.67
N LEU A 137 -4.34 -2.93 -8.44
CA LEU A 137 -5.21 -2.98 -7.27
C LEU A 137 -6.39 -2.00 -7.39
N ALA A 138 -6.15 -0.76 -7.83
CA ALA A 138 -7.20 0.23 -8.03
C ALA A 138 -8.27 -0.23 -9.02
N ARG A 139 -7.87 -0.96 -10.07
CA ARG A 139 -8.83 -1.53 -11.02
C ARG A 139 -9.74 -2.57 -10.38
N GLU A 140 -9.18 -3.47 -9.56
CA GLU A 140 -9.97 -4.49 -8.89
C GLU A 140 -10.92 -3.87 -7.84
N VAL A 141 -10.46 -2.85 -7.10
CA VAL A 141 -11.28 -2.09 -6.15
C VAL A 141 -12.43 -1.34 -6.87
N ARG A 142 -12.15 -0.74 -8.05
CA ARG A 142 -13.21 -0.12 -8.87
C ARG A 142 -14.21 -1.13 -9.41
N LYS A 143 -13.77 -2.31 -9.85
CA LYS A 143 -14.67 -3.40 -10.28
C LYS A 143 -15.60 -3.86 -9.14
N ALA A 144 -15.14 -3.77 -7.89
CA ALA A 144 -15.94 -4.06 -6.71
C ALA A 144 -16.88 -2.91 -6.31
N GLY A 145 -17.06 -1.89 -7.17
CA GLY A 145 -18.06 -0.83 -7.02
C GLY A 145 -17.56 0.47 -6.41
N ALA A 146 -16.27 0.61 -6.06
CA ALA A 146 -15.77 1.86 -5.46
C ALA A 146 -16.01 3.08 -6.37
N ALA A 147 -16.67 4.11 -5.81
CA ALA A 147 -16.98 5.35 -6.53
C ALA A 147 -15.72 6.18 -6.82
N TRP A 148 -14.76 6.12 -5.92
CA TRP A 148 -13.48 6.81 -6.08
C TRP A 148 -12.34 5.97 -5.49
N VAL A 149 -11.20 5.98 -6.16
CA VAL A 149 -9.98 5.31 -5.69
C VAL A 149 -8.80 6.26 -5.83
N GLY A 150 -8.23 6.63 -4.69
CA GLY A 150 -6.96 7.32 -4.59
C GLY A 150 -5.85 6.38 -4.13
N ALA A 151 -4.60 6.84 -4.24
CA ALA A 151 -3.46 6.08 -3.76
C ALA A 151 -2.39 6.98 -3.16
N VAL A 152 -1.78 6.51 -2.08
CA VAL A 152 -0.65 7.15 -1.42
C VAL A 152 0.43 6.12 -1.12
N ALA A 153 1.68 6.53 -1.24
CA ALA A 153 2.83 5.78 -0.77
C ALA A 153 3.76 6.71 0.00
N LEU A 154 4.54 6.17 0.93
CA LEU A 154 5.50 6.96 1.71
C LEU A 154 6.56 7.56 0.80
N ALA A 155 7.12 6.78 -0.13
CA ALA A 155 8.15 7.23 -1.04
C ALA A 155 7.90 6.82 -2.49
N ARG A 156 8.53 7.58 -3.40
CA ARG A 156 8.60 7.27 -4.84
C ARG A 156 10.05 6.97 -5.22
N ALA A 157 10.29 5.82 -5.87
CA ALA A 157 11.57 5.44 -6.48
C ALA A 157 11.54 5.73 -7.99
#